data_38340ad985a137a19d5a6b4420c4e4e8
#
_entry.id   38340ad985a137a19d5a6b4420c4e4e8
#
_cell.length_a   1.000
_cell.length_b   1.000
_cell.length_c   1.000
_cell.angle_alpha   90.00
_cell.angle_beta   90.00
_cell.angle_gamma   90.00
#
_symmetry.space_group_name_H-M   'P 1'
#
loop_
_entity.id
_entity.type
_entity.pdbx_description
1 polymer ?
#
loop_
_entity_poly.entity_id
_entity_poly.type
_entity_poly.pdbx_seq_one_letter_code
_entity_poly.pdbx_strand_id
1 'polypeptide(L)'
;ELIDLDLPTFIDRVLALFAERAQRKGLLLHSQIAEDVPTALCGDPTRLQQVLSNLLANAIKFSDRGTVSLTVDLDQRPPEQRLEFPTTSYSESSSNTTRISYVRFSVADNGIGIAPSAFAKLFQPFVQADGSTTRKYGGTGLGLAICKQLVDLMGGHIGAESEPGSGSIFRFTVPLQQQAEKERPAA
;
A
#
# COMPACT_ATOMS: atom_id res chain seq x y z
N GLU A 1 13.79 3.72 -9.07
CA GLU A 1 15.04 2.96 -9.01
C GLU A 1 14.74 1.58 -8.39
N LEU A 2 15.10 0.49 -9.13
CA LEU A 2 14.88 -0.87 -8.62
C LEU A 2 16.09 -1.27 -7.78
N ILE A 3 15.89 -1.46 -6.49
CA ILE A 3 16.93 -1.89 -5.55
C ILE A 3 16.44 -3.07 -4.71
N ASP A 4 17.39 -3.78 -4.10
CA ASP A 4 17.11 -4.88 -3.18
C ASP A 4 16.30 -4.39 -1.99
N LEU A 5 15.22 -5.11 -1.69
CA LEU A 5 14.26 -4.81 -0.65
C LEU A 5 14.05 -6.04 0.24
N ASP A 6 14.46 -5.97 1.49
CA ASP A 6 14.02 -6.90 2.54
C ASP A 6 12.66 -6.41 3.08
N LEU A 7 11.61 -7.11 2.68
CA LEU A 7 10.24 -6.67 2.91
C LEU A 7 9.89 -6.52 4.40
N PRO A 8 10.21 -7.49 5.29
CA PRO A 8 9.93 -7.35 6.72
C PRO A 8 10.60 -6.12 7.32
N THR A 9 11.91 -5.96 7.09
CA THR A 9 12.67 -4.81 7.61
C THR A 9 12.12 -3.48 7.06
N PHE A 10 11.70 -3.45 5.80
CA PHE A 10 11.09 -2.28 5.20
C PHE A 10 9.77 -1.91 5.88
N ILE A 11 8.87 -2.88 6.10
CA ILE A 11 7.59 -2.67 6.79
C ILE A 11 7.79 -2.17 8.21
N ASP A 12 8.71 -2.77 8.96
CA ASP A 12 9.02 -2.35 10.33
C ASP A 12 9.51 -0.89 10.39
N ARG A 13 10.38 -0.50 9.46
CA ARG A 13 10.85 0.90 9.34
C ARG A 13 9.71 1.87 9.04
N VAL A 14 8.81 1.50 8.13
CA VAL A 14 7.66 2.34 7.79
C VAL A 14 6.75 2.51 9.01
N LEU A 15 6.41 1.44 9.72
CA LEU A 15 5.55 1.50 10.91
C LEU A 15 6.19 2.30 12.04
N ALA A 16 7.50 2.19 12.24
CA ALA A 16 8.23 2.95 13.27
C ALA A 16 8.04 4.47 13.11
N LEU A 17 7.89 4.98 11.88
CA LEU A 17 7.62 6.42 11.63
C LEU A 17 6.28 6.89 12.21
N PHE A 18 5.36 5.99 12.44
CA PHE A 18 3.99 6.30 12.89
C PHE A 18 3.69 5.83 14.32
N ALA A 19 4.59 5.05 14.93
CA ALA A 19 4.36 4.42 16.24
C ALA A 19 4.01 5.45 17.33
N GLU A 20 4.80 6.51 17.44
CA GLU A 20 4.55 7.57 18.45
C GLU A 20 3.22 8.28 18.20
N ARG A 21 2.88 8.57 16.94
CA ARG A 21 1.64 9.28 16.60
C ARG A 21 0.41 8.39 16.86
N ALA A 22 0.48 7.10 16.57
CA ALA A 22 -0.56 6.15 16.89
C ALA A 22 -0.73 6.02 18.42
N GLN A 23 0.38 5.86 19.15
CA GLN A 23 0.38 5.77 20.61
C GLN A 23 -0.24 7.00 21.29
N ARG A 24 0.09 8.20 20.84
CA ARG A 24 -0.51 9.45 21.37
C ARG A 24 -2.03 9.51 21.20
N LYS A 25 -2.57 8.83 20.19
CA LYS A 25 -4.01 8.71 19.95
C LYS A 25 -4.63 7.46 20.61
N GLY A 26 -3.84 6.63 21.28
CA GLY A 26 -4.33 5.38 21.86
C GLY A 26 -4.72 4.33 20.80
N LEU A 27 -4.16 4.42 19.59
CA LEU A 27 -4.40 3.47 18.51
C LEU A 27 -3.39 2.32 18.57
N LEU A 28 -3.87 1.09 18.34
CA LEU A 28 -3.02 -0.06 18.11
C LEU A 28 -2.53 -0.04 16.65
N LEU A 29 -1.21 -0.04 16.46
CA LEU A 29 -0.58 -0.11 15.15
C LEU A 29 0.18 -1.43 15.01
N HIS A 30 -0.14 -2.24 14.00
CA HIS A 30 0.55 -3.51 13.75
C HIS A 30 0.60 -3.84 12.26
N SER A 31 1.48 -4.79 11.91
CA SER A 31 1.55 -5.37 10.57
C SER A 31 1.48 -6.87 10.60
N GLN A 32 1.08 -7.43 9.45
CA GLN A 32 1.10 -8.86 9.18
C GLN A 32 1.54 -9.07 7.73
N ILE A 33 2.53 -9.92 7.53
CA ILE A 33 2.97 -10.36 6.20
C ILE A 33 2.56 -11.84 6.09
N ALA A 34 1.85 -12.19 5.01
CA ALA A 34 1.46 -13.56 4.77
C ALA A 34 2.69 -14.43 4.46
N GLU A 35 2.67 -15.69 4.87
CA GLU A 35 3.82 -16.60 4.80
C GLU A 35 4.26 -16.92 3.37
N ASP A 36 3.33 -16.79 2.40
CA ASP A 36 3.57 -17.04 0.98
C ASP A 36 4.20 -15.83 0.25
N VAL A 37 4.34 -14.69 0.92
CA VAL A 37 4.97 -13.50 0.33
C VAL A 37 6.49 -13.62 0.38
N PRO A 38 7.19 -13.53 -0.76
CA PRO A 38 8.64 -13.51 -0.77
C PRO A 38 9.19 -12.31 0.03
N THR A 39 10.16 -12.56 0.88
CA THR A 39 10.76 -11.52 1.74
C THR A 39 11.86 -10.74 1.04
N ALA A 40 12.59 -11.39 0.12
CA ALA A 40 13.68 -10.80 -0.65
C ALA A 40 13.17 -10.39 -2.04
N LEU A 41 12.92 -9.11 -2.21
CA LEU A 41 12.32 -8.52 -3.41
C LEU A 41 13.21 -7.41 -3.97
N CYS A 42 12.94 -7.02 -5.23
CA CYS A 42 13.50 -5.81 -5.83
C CYS A 42 12.36 -4.87 -6.20
N GLY A 43 12.50 -3.61 -5.84
CA GLY A 43 11.46 -2.61 -6.08
C GLY A 43 11.97 -1.19 -5.87
N ASP A 44 11.05 -0.24 -5.80
CA ASP A 44 11.33 1.16 -5.44
C ASP A 44 10.84 1.45 -4.01
N PRO A 45 11.70 1.31 -2.99
CA PRO A 45 11.30 1.50 -1.61
C PRO A 45 10.91 2.94 -1.30
N THR A 46 11.44 3.92 -2.03
CA THR A 46 11.08 5.33 -1.83
C THR A 46 9.63 5.58 -2.20
N ARG A 47 9.19 5.09 -3.35
CA ARG A 47 7.79 5.22 -3.79
C ARG A 47 6.85 4.39 -2.92
N LEU A 48 7.24 3.15 -2.59
CA LEU A 48 6.48 2.30 -1.67
C LEU A 48 6.29 2.96 -0.31
N GLN A 49 7.36 3.50 0.27
CA GLN A 49 7.30 4.22 1.54
C GLN A 49 6.39 5.45 1.45
N GLN A 50 6.44 6.21 0.36
CA GLN A 50 5.60 7.38 0.19
C GLN A 50 4.12 7.03 0.13
N VAL A 51 3.75 5.96 -0.61
CA VAL A 51 2.36 5.47 -0.67
C VAL A 51 1.91 5.00 0.71
N LEU A 52 2.67 4.11 1.36
CA LEU A 52 2.33 3.58 2.69
C LEU A 52 2.24 4.69 3.73
N SER A 53 3.16 5.66 3.71
CA SER A 53 3.15 6.79 4.63
C SER A 53 1.89 7.66 4.48
N ASN A 54 1.44 7.90 3.26
CA ASN A 54 0.20 8.63 3.02
C ASN A 54 -1.03 7.86 3.55
N LEU A 55 -1.10 6.55 3.28
CA LEU A 55 -2.22 5.72 3.71
C LEU A 55 -2.26 5.58 5.25
N LEU A 56 -1.13 5.29 5.89
CA LEU A 56 -1.00 5.19 7.34
C LEU A 56 -1.29 6.51 8.05
N ALA A 57 -0.78 7.63 7.51
CA ALA A 57 -1.08 8.95 8.03
C ALA A 57 -2.58 9.26 8.01
N ASN A 58 -3.27 8.89 6.92
CA ASN A 58 -4.72 9.04 6.80
C ASN A 58 -5.45 8.12 7.78
N ALA A 59 -5.10 6.85 7.87
CA ALA A 59 -5.69 5.90 8.80
C ALA A 59 -5.61 6.39 10.25
N ILE A 60 -4.43 6.84 10.70
CA ILE A 60 -4.23 7.40 12.04
C ILE A 60 -4.97 8.73 12.22
N LYS A 61 -5.03 9.56 11.18
CA LYS A 61 -5.69 10.87 11.23
C LYS A 61 -7.19 10.73 11.45
N PHE A 62 -7.84 9.81 10.73
CA PHE A 62 -9.29 9.65 10.70
C PHE A 62 -9.83 8.61 11.70
N SER A 63 -8.95 7.97 12.47
CA SER A 63 -9.30 7.08 13.58
C SER A 63 -9.12 7.79 14.92
N ASP A 64 -10.13 7.77 15.78
CA ASP A 64 -10.04 8.30 17.13
C ASP A 64 -9.73 7.21 18.17
N ARG A 65 -10.00 5.93 17.84
CA ARG A 65 -9.73 4.74 18.68
C ARG A 65 -9.69 3.49 17.81
N GLY A 66 -9.21 2.39 18.39
CA GLY A 66 -9.19 1.08 17.73
C GLY A 66 -7.81 0.77 17.14
N THR A 67 -7.80 0.21 15.94
CA THR A 67 -6.62 -0.40 15.34
C THR A 67 -6.37 0.17 13.95
N VAL A 68 -5.09 0.40 13.64
CA VAL A 68 -4.60 0.60 12.28
C VAL A 68 -3.71 -0.58 11.94
N SER A 69 -4.05 -1.33 10.90
CA SER A 69 -3.30 -2.50 10.49
C SER A 69 -2.76 -2.37 9.07
N LEU A 70 -1.55 -2.88 8.86
CA LEU A 70 -0.94 -3.04 7.55
C LEU A 70 -0.79 -4.53 7.25
N THR A 71 -1.55 -5.04 6.29
CA THR A 71 -1.42 -6.44 5.84
C THR A 71 -0.75 -6.48 4.47
N VAL A 72 0.16 -7.43 4.30
CA VAL A 72 0.85 -7.68 3.03
C VAL A 72 0.59 -9.12 2.61
N ASP A 73 0.06 -9.31 1.42
CA ASP A 73 -0.24 -10.63 0.84
C ASP A 73 0.02 -10.64 -0.68
N LEU A 74 -0.13 -11.80 -1.32
CA LEU A 74 -0.06 -11.92 -2.76
C LEU A 74 -1.43 -11.68 -3.40
N ASP A 75 -1.46 -10.91 -4.47
CA ASP A 75 -2.64 -10.79 -5.30
C ASP A 75 -2.79 -12.04 -6.19
N GLN A 76 -3.67 -12.95 -5.78
CA GLN A 76 -3.92 -14.21 -6.45
C GLN A 76 -4.89 -14.11 -7.65
N ARG A 77 -5.37 -12.90 -7.99
CA ARG A 77 -6.25 -12.74 -9.15
C ARG A 77 -5.54 -13.16 -10.43
N PRO A 78 -6.24 -13.84 -11.37
CA PRO A 78 -5.67 -14.18 -12.67
C PRO A 78 -5.18 -12.92 -13.41
N PRO A 79 -4.13 -13.02 -14.25
CA PRO A 79 -3.60 -11.88 -14.99
C PRO A 79 -4.66 -11.11 -15.78
N GLU A 80 -5.64 -11.81 -16.35
CA GLU A 80 -6.75 -11.23 -17.10
C GLU A 80 -7.72 -10.40 -16.25
N GLN A 81 -7.79 -10.66 -14.95
CA GLN A 81 -8.62 -9.92 -13.98
C GLN A 81 -7.83 -8.83 -13.21
N ARG A 82 -6.52 -8.79 -13.41
CA ARG A 82 -5.66 -7.73 -12.85
C ARG A 82 -5.70 -6.46 -13.69
N LEU A 83 -6.79 -6.25 -14.39
CA LEU A 83 -7.18 -5.19 -15.32
C LEU A 83 -6.16 -4.08 -15.56
N GLU A 84 -5.86 -3.91 -16.88
CA GLU A 84 -5.38 -2.69 -17.53
C GLU A 84 -3.88 -2.40 -17.47
N PHE A 85 -3.04 -3.43 -17.35
CA PHE A 85 -1.63 -3.24 -17.65
C PHE A 85 -1.34 -3.70 -19.09
N PRO A 86 -0.74 -2.84 -19.92
CA PRO A 86 -0.10 -3.33 -21.12
C PRO A 86 0.96 -4.34 -20.67
N THR A 87 0.66 -5.61 -20.79
CA THR A 87 1.67 -6.68 -20.76
C THR A 87 2.63 -6.36 -21.89
N THR A 88 3.70 -5.65 -21.58
CA THR A 88 4.87 -5.69 -22.42
C THR A 88 5.32 -7.12 -22.36
N SER A 89 5.01 -7.86 -23.43
CA SER A 89 5.42 -9.23 -23.65
C SER A 89 6.94 -9.28 -23.58
N TYR A 90 7.49 -9.58 -22.43
CA TYR A 90 8.87 -9.99 -22.33
C TYR A 90 8.91 -11.41 -22.88
N SER A 91 9.38 -11.54 -24.12
CA SER A 91 9.65 -12.80 -24.78
C SER A 91 10.49 -13.69 -23.89
N GLU A 92 9.98 -14.89 -23.66
CA GLU A 92 10.69 -16.00 -23.03
C GLU A 92 11.91 -16.36 -23.88
N SER A 93 13.04 -15.74 -23.61
CA SER A 93 14.32 -16.23 -24.10
C SER A 93 15.46 -15.63 -23.29
N SER A 94 15.69 -16.19 -22.14
CA SER A 94 17.00 -16.21 -21.47
C SER A 94 16.88 -16.97 -20.14
N SER A 95 17.84 -17.82 -19.85
CA SER A 95 17.97 -18.71 -18.68
C SER A 95 18.12 -18.01 -17.31
N ASN A 96 17.51 -16.84 -17.15
CA ASN A 96 17.42 -16.11 -15.88
C ASN A 96 15.96 -15.60 -15.75
N THR A 97 15.04 -16.52 -15.44
CA THR A 97 13.62 -16.20 -15.29
C THR A 97 13.43 -15.35 -14.03
N THR A 98 13.43 -14.03 -14.19
CA THR A 98 13.04 -13.12 -13.11
C THR A 98 11.58 -13.37 -12.75
N ARG A 99 11.33 -13.88 -11.55
CA ARG A 99 9.97 -14.09 -11.06
C ARG A 99 9.39 -12.77 -10.57
N ILE A 100 8.19 -12.43 -11.05
CA ILE A 100 7.44 -11.27 -10.61
C ILE A 100 6.34 -11.73 -9.66
N SER A 101 6.29 -11.13 -8.48
CA SER A 101 5.22 -11.29 -7.51
C SER A 101 4.35 -10.03 -7.49
N TYR A 102 3.05 -10.19 -7.58
CA TYR A 102 2.11 -9.09 -7.38
C TYR A 102 1.80 -8.99 -5.90
N VAL A 103 2.47 -8.05 -5.23
CA VAL A 103 2.34 -7.86 -3.78
C VAL A 103 1.27 -6.83 -3.51
N ARG A 104 0.29 -7.22 -2.69
CA ARG A 104 -0.80 -6.36 -2.24
C ARG A 104 -0.54 -5.88 -0.83
N PHE A 105 -0.65 -4.59 -0.64
CA PHE A 105 -0.57 -3.90 0.63
C PHE A 105 -1.96 -3.37 0.98
N SER A 106 -2.43 -3.68 2.18
CA SER A 106 -3.75 -3.27 2.69
C SER A 106 -3.58 -2.51 3.99
N VAL A 107 -3.99 -1.24 4.02
CA VAL A 107 -4.05 -0.43 5.24
C VAL A 107 -5.51 -0.33 5.66
N ALA A 108 -5.83 -0.89 6.82
CA ALA A 108 -7.17 -0.87 7.38
C ALA A 108 -7.23 -0.03 8.67
N ASP A 109 -8.32 0.70 8.85
CA ASP A 109 -8.60 1.53 10.02
C ASP A 109 -10.02 1.35 10.53
N ASN A 110 -10.25 1.67 11.81
CA ASN A 110 -11.58 1.71 12.45
C ASN A 110 -12.08 3.16 12.57
N GLY A 111 -11.79 4.01 11.60
CA GLY A 111 -12.13 5.42 11.61
C GLY A 111 -13.57 5.73 11.22
N ILE A 112 -13.79 6.97 10.84
CA ILE A 112 -15.12 7.50 10.49
C ILE A 112 -15.70 6.90 9.20
N GLY A 113 -14.87 6.21 8.40
CA GLY A 113 -15.27 5.75 7.07
C GLY A 113 -15.46 6.87 6.06
N ILE A 114 -15.88 6.51 4.85
CA ILE A 114 -16.00 7.41 3.70
C ILE A 114 -17.41 7.27 3.14
N ALA A 115 -18.10 8.40 2.96
CA ALA A 115 -19.42 8.42 2.37
C ALA A 115 -19.39 7.97 0.89
N PRO A 116 -20.40 7.23 0.39
CA PRO A 116 -20.45 6.76 -0.99
C PRO A 116 -20.32 7.89 -2.02
N SER A 117 -20.84 9.07 -1.73
CA SER A 117 -20.75 10.25 -2.60
C SER A 117 -19.32 10.77 -2.78
N ALA A 118 -18.43 10.51 -1.83
CA ALA A 118 -17.02 10.90 -1.89
C ALA A 118 -16.15 9.89 -2.63
N PHE A 119 -16.60 8.63 -2.74
CA PHE A 119 -15.82 7.53 -3.31
C PHE A 119 -15.38 7.78 -4.75
N ALA A 120 -16.29 8.26 -5.61
CA ALA A 120 -16.01 8.51 -7.02
C ALA A 120 -14.91 9.57 -7.25
N LYS A 121 -14.63 10.39 -6.23
CA LYS A 121 -13.66 11.48 -6.30
C LYS A 121 -12.43 11.26 -5.42
N LEU A 122 -12.34 10.12 -4.75
CA LEU A 122 -11.37 9.87 -3.68
C LEU A 122 -9.91 10.05 -4.10
N PHE A 123 -9.57 9.67 -5.33
CA PHE A 123 -8.24 9.76 -5.89
C PHE A 123 -8.03 10.97 -6.82
N GLN A 124 -9.00 11.90 -6.87
CA GLN A 124 -8.85 13.14 -7.64
C GLN A 124 -8.07 14.20 -6.84
N PRO A 125 -7.21 14.98 -7.49
CA PRO A 125 -6.48 16.06 -6.82
C PRO A 125 -7.42 17.12 -6.23
N PHE A 126 -7.05 17.66 -5.08
CA PHE A 126 -7.76 18.75 -4.38
C PHE A 126 -9.19 18.40 -3.92
N VAL A 127 -9.56 17.12 -3.94
CA VAL A 127 -10.87 16.67 -3.43
C VAL A 127 -10.72 16.29 -1.96
N GLN A 128 -11.63 16.80 -1.15
CA GLN A 128 -11.77 16.46 0.27
C GLN A 128 -13.18 15.92 0.50
N ALA A 129 -13.29 14.89 1.36
CA ALA A 129 -14.53 14.13 1.52
C ALA A 129 -15.73 14.96 2.01
N ASP A 130 -15.51 16.08 2.78
CA ASP A 130 -16.56 17.00 3.23
C ASP A 130 -15.99 18.31 3.77
N GLY A 131 -16.69 19.43 3.51
CA GLY A 131 -16.35 20.76 4.05
C GLY A 131 -16.47 20.88 5.59
N SER A 132 -17.15 19.95 6.27
CA SER A 132 -17.29 19.90 7.74
C SER A 132 -16.10 19.20 8.42
N THR A 133 -15.48 18.23 7.77
CA THR A 133 -14.28 17.52 8.27
C THR A 133 -13.01 18.35 8.10
N THR A 134 -13.02 19.33 7.21
CA THR A 134 -11.89 20.25 6.94
C THR A 134 -11.46 21.04 8.18
N ARG A 135 -12.40 21.44 9.03
CA ARG A 135 -12.09 22.18 10.26
C ARG A 135 -11.45 21.32 11.34
N LYS A 136 -11.75 20.00 11.37
CA LYS A 136 -11.24 19.09 12.43
C LYS A 136 -9.95 18.38 12.00
N TYR A 137 -9.82 18.03 10.72
CA TYR A 137 -8.76 17.15 10.28
C TYR A 137 -7.82 17.71 9.20
N GLY A 138 -8.08 18.86 8.57
CA GLY A 138 -7.23 19.57 7.61
C GLY A 138 -6.46 18.68 6.61
N GLY A 139 -6.10 19.18 5.46
CA GLY A 139 -5.28 18.44 4.48
C GLY A 139 -5.32 19.14 3.12
N THR A 140 -4.38 18.83 2.24
CA THR A 140 -4.29 19.43 0.90
C THR A 140 -5.20 18.76 -0.12
N GLY A 141 -5.73 17.54 0.17
CA GLY A 141 -6.48 16.73 -0.79
C GLY A 141 -5.59 16.14 -1.91
N LEU A 142 -4.27 16.17 -1.74
CA LEU A 142 -3.32 15.67 -2.74
C LEU A 142 -2.79 14.26 -2.42
N GLY A 143 -2.84 13.82 -1.16
CA GLY A 143 -2.18 12.59 -0.72
C GLY A 143 -2.62 11.35 -1.50
N LEU A 144 -3.93 11.11 -1.64
CA LEU A 144 -4.45 9.95 -2.36
C LEU A 144 -4.24 10.02 -3.88
N ALA A 145 -4.31 11.23 -4.46
CA ALA A 145 -3.99 11.43 -5.86
C ALA A 145 -2.51 11.11 -6.16
N ILE A 146 -1.61 11.52 -5.27
CA ILE A 146 -0.18 11.16 -5.35
C ILE A 146 0.00 9.64 -5.19
N CYS A 147 -0.70 9.01 -4.24
CA CYS A 147 -0.66 7.55 -4.11
C CYS A 147 -1.03 6.86 -5.42
N LYS A 148 -2.13 7.30 -6.06
CA LYS A 148 -2.55 6.72 -7.33
C LYS A 148 -1.48 6.88 -8.41
N GLN A 149 -0.93 8.07 -8.59
CA GLN A 149 0.13 8.31 -9.58
C GLN A 149 1.38 7.46 -9.32
N LEU A 150 1.82 7.34 -8.07
CA LEU A 150 2.98 6.53 -7.72
C LEU A 150 2.74 5.04 -7.97
N VAL A 151 1.56 4.54 -7.60
CA VAL A 151 1.17 3.14 -7.83
C VAL A 151 1.06 2.86 -9.34
N ASP A 152 0.44 3.74 -10.12
CA ASP A 152 0.36 3.63 -11.58
C ASP A 152 1.78 3.61 -12.21
N LEU A 153 2.70 4.48 -11.73
CA LEU A 153 4.11 4.50 -12.19
C LEU A 153 4.90 3.24 -11.81
N MET A 154 4.50 2.54 -10.75
CA MET A 154 5.07 1.24 -10.38
C MET A 154 4.42 0.07 -11.12
N GLY A 155 3.50 0.32 -12.07
CA GLY A 155 2.77 -0.73 -12.77
C GLY A 155 1.73 -1.41 -11.90
N GLY A 156 1.22 -0.74 -10.88
CA GLY A 156 0.25 -1.27 -9.93
C GLY A 156 -1.14 -0.68 -10.07
N HIS A 157 -2.01 -1.01 -9.14
CA HIS A 157 -3.31 -0.37 -8.99
C HIS A 157 -3.62 -0.11 -7.52
N ILE A 158 -4.45 0.90 -7.23
CA ILE A 158 -4.91 1.27 -5.90
C ILE A 158 -6.43 1.38 -5.86
N GLY A 159 -7.01 0.98 -4.75
CA GLY A 159 -8.44 1.06 -4.50
C GLY A 159 -8.74 1.20 -3.01
N ALA A 160 -10.01 1.38 -2.69
CA ALA A 160 -10.46 1.45 -1.31
C ALA A 160 -11.83 0.77 -1.15
N GLU A 161 -12.10 0.31 0.05
CA GLU A 161 -13.42 -0.10 0.52
C GLU A 161 -13.66 0.62 1.83
N SER A 162 -14.86 1.14 2.03
CA SER A 162 -15.19 1.86 3.24
C SER A 162 -16.70 1.89 3.47
N GLU A 163 -17.06 1.89 4.74
CA GLU A 163 -18.43 2.07 5.17
C GLU A 163 -18.45 3.18 6.25
N PRO A 164 -19.35 4.17 6.13
CA PRO A 164 -19.48 5.22 7.13
C PRO A 164 -19.67 4.65 8.55
N GLY A 165 -18.82 5.07 9.47
CA GLY A 165 -18.81 4.62 10.86
C GLY A 165 -18.12 3.29 11.14
N SER A 166 -17.71 2.54 10.10
CA SER A 166 -17.04 1.23 10.25
C SER A 166 -15.55 1.26 9.91
N GLY A 167 -15.05 2.38 9.34
CA GLY A 167 -13.67 2.54 8.93
C GLY A 167 -13.44 2.35 7.44
N SER A 168 -12.17 2.23 7.07
CA SER A 168 -11.77 2.12 5.66
C SER A 168 -10.66 1.10 5.48
N ILE A 169 -10.59 0.52 4.29
CA ILE A 169 -9.48 -0.32 3.86
C ILE A 169 -8.98 0.23 2.53
N PHE A 170 -7.76 0.71 2.51
CA PHE A 170 -7.06 1.11 1.29
C PHE A 170 -6.13 0.00 0.87
N ARG A 171 -6.22 -0.42 -0.39
CA ARG A 171 -5.36 -1.49 -0.95
C ARG A 171 -4.65 -0.99 -2.18
N PHE A 172 -3.38 -1.34 -2.31
CA PHE A 172 -2.68 -1.23 -3.58
C PHE A 172 -1.86 -2.48 -3.85
N THR A 173 -1.75 -2.84 -5.12
CA THR A 173 -0.97 -3.98 -5.60
C THR A 173 0.07 -3.47 -6.57
N VAL A 174 1.30 -3.95 -6.43
CA VAL A 174 2.41 -3.61 -7.34
C VAL A 174 3.18 -4.87 -7.73
N PRO A 175 3.70 -4.95 -8.96
CA PRO A 175 4.63 -6.00 -9.36
C PRO A 175 5.99 -5.73 -8.73
N LEU A 176 6.53 -6.71 -8.00
CA LEU A 176 7.88 -6.69 -7.44
C LEU A 176 8.64 -7.92 -7.96
N GLN A 177 9.90 -7.72 -8.29
CA GLN A 177 10.76 -8.82 -8.73
C GLN A 177 11.27 -9.60 -7.52
N GLN A 178 11.26 -10.92 -7.60
CA GLN A 178 11.94 -11.73 -6.59
C GLN A 178 13.45 -11.64 -6.84
N GLN A 179 14.23 -11.49 -5.76
CA GLN A 179 15.69 -11.60 -5.87
C GLN A 179 16.03 -13.03 -6.29
N ALA A 180 17.01 -13.16 -7.18
CA ALA A 180 17.57 -14.47 -7.49
C ALA A 180 18.12 -15.09 -6.20
N GLU A 181 17.76 -16.35 -5.93
CA GLU A 181 18.39 -17.10 -4.83
C GLU A 181 19.90 -17.03 -5.00
N LYS A 182 20.57 -16.32 -4.10
CA LYS A 182 22.03 -16.44 -4.01
C LYS A 182 22.31 -17.89 -3.63
N GLU A 183 22.82 -18.69 -4.58
CA GLU A 183 23.33 -20.02 -4.28
C GLU A 183 24.18 -19.93 -3.01
N ARG A 184 23.72 -20.57 -1.93
CA ARG A 184 24.59 -20.78 -0.78
C ARG A 184 25.78 -21.59 -1.28
N PRO A 185 27.02 -21.08 -1.15
CA PRO A 185 28.15 -21.92 -1.43
C PRO A 185 28.03 -23.17 -0.56
N ALA A 186 28.05 -24.32 -1.21
CA ALA A 186 28.08 -25.60 -0.53
C ALA A 186 29.32 -25.64 0.41
N ALA A 187 29.08 -25.91 1.68
CA ALA A 187 30.11 -26.04 2.69
C ALA A 187 30.80 -27.39 2.55
#